data_de658382d716fa365bb4e499a959cab9
#
_entry.id   de658382d716fa365bb4e499a959cab9
#
_cell.length_a   1.000
_cell.length_b   1.000
_cell.length_c   1.000
_cell.angle_alpha   90.00
_cell.angle_beta   90.00
_cell.angle_gamma   90.00
#
_symmetry.space_group_name_H-M   'P 1'
#
loop_
_entity.id
_entity.type
_entity.pdbx_description
1 polymer ?
#
loop_
_entity_poly.entity_id
_entity_poly.type
_entity_poly.pdbx_seq_one_letter_code
_entity_poly.pdbx_strand_id
1 'polypeptide(L)'
;AKVTKEKGTTVDLGQYVPPREGYTFAGWYSDEALTQKVTSVKLNANTTVYAKWTENAVTPTLPFTDVKSGDWFYEAVQYVYDKGMMTGVSADRFAPASTTTRGMIVTILYRLENEPAVSGGSAFTDVESGAWYADAVAWAAANDIVNGTSATTFAPNSPITREQMAAILYRYAAYKGYDVSQKADLSGYTDAASISGYAKDALAWANAQK
;
A
#
# COMPACT_ATOMS: atom_id res chain seq x y z
N ALA A 1 -13.77 11.60 -34.89
CA ALA A 1 -14.17 11.14 -36.23
C ALA A 1 -15.41 11.91 -36.67
N LYS A 2 -15.58 12.13 -38.00
CA LYS A 2 -16.76 12.78 -38.55
C LYS A 2 -17.44 11.78 -39.53
N VAL A 3 -18.73 11.57 -39.36
CA VAL A 3 -19.54 10.71 -40.24
C VAL A 3 -20.60 11.57 -40.90
N THR A 4 -20.71 11.50 -42.24
CA THR A 4 -21.71 12.24 -43.00
C THR A 4 -22.73 11.25 -43.55
N LYS A 5 -24.02 11.48 -43.32
CA LYS A 5 -25.16 10.72 -43.80
C LYS A 5 -26.27 11.69 -44.15
N GLU A 6 -27.27 11.22 -44.92
CA GLU A 6 -28.46 11.99 -45.28
C GLU A 6 -29.29 12.36 -44.04
N LYS A 7 -29.97 13.52 -44.13
CA LYS A 7 -30.89 13.97 -43.07
C LYS A 7 -32.01 12.94 -42.88
N GLY A 8 -32.32 12.64 -41.63
CA GLY A 8 -33.32 11.64 -41.25
C GLY A 8 -32.79 10.22 -41.08
N THR A 9 -31.54 9.94 -41.47
CA THR A 9 -30.90 8.63 -41.28
C THR A 9 -30.67 8.35 -39.77
N THR A 10 -30.96 7.14 -39.33
CA THR A 10 -30.55 6.65 -38.01
C THR A 10 -29.19 5.95 -38.14
N VAL A 11 -28.22 6.40 -37.41
CA VAL A 11 -26.85 5.85 -37.38
C VAL A 11 -26.68 4.98 -36.15
N ASP A 12 -26.32 3.70 -36.37
CA ASP A 12 -25.88 2.80 -35.31
C ASP A 12 -24.45 3.16 -34.92
N LEU A 13 -24.25 3.54 -33.65
CA LEU A 13 -22.97 4.00 -33.12
C LEU A 13 -22.04 2.83 -32.75
N GLY A 14 -22.55 1.60 -32.64
CA GLY A 14 -21.75 0.42 -32.38
C GLY A 14 -20.72 0.12 -33.47
N GLN A 15 -20.94 0.62 -34.69
CA GLN A 15 -20.01 0.48 -35.82
C GLN A 15 -18.83 1.44 -35.77
N TYR A 16 -18.85 2.42 -34.88
CA TYR A 16 -17.86 3.53 -34.81
C TYR A 16 -17.14 3.57 -33.46
N VAL A 17 -16.59 2.44 -33.07
CA VAL A 17 -15.78 2.40 -31.81
C VAL A 17 -14.33 2.73 -32.15
N PRO A 18 -13.82 3.92 -31.79
CA PRO A 18 -12.43 4.25 -32.03
C PRO A 18 -11.51 3.47 -31.10
N PRO A 19 -10.31 3.09 -31.52
CA PRO A 19 -9.31 2.54 -30.61
C PRO A 19 -8.75 3.63 -29.70
N ARG A 20 -8.53 3.29 -28.42
CA ARG A 20 -7.78 4.15 -27.48
C ARG A 20 -6.92 3.23 -26.61
N GLU A 21 -5.60 3.35 -26.78
CA GLU A 21 -4.64 2.55 -26.04
C GLU A 21 -4.76 2.82 -24.53
N GLY A 22 -4.72 1.75 -23.74
CA GLY A 22 -4.87 1.83 -22.28
C GLY A 22 -6.30 2.04 -21.77
N TYR A 23 -7.30 2.06 -22.64
CA TYR A 23 -8.69 2.30 -22.25
C TYR A 23 -9.67 1.31 -22.89
N THR A 24 -10.70 0.94 -22.16
CA THR A 24 -11.86 0.19 -22.67
C THR A 24 -13.01 1.15 -22.99
N PHE A 25 -13.60 0.99 -24.17
CA PHE A 25 -14.73 1.79 -24.57
C PHE A 25 -15.99 1.45 -23.75
N ALA A 26 -16.53 2.43 -23.02
CA ALA A 26 -17.70 2.28 -22.14
C ALA A 26 -19.03 2.63 -22.82
N GLY A 27 -19.00 3.31 -23.97
CA GLY A 27 -20.17 3.65 -24.74
C GLY A 27 -20.19 5.07 -25.29
N TRP A 28 -21.19 5.34 -26.13
CA TRP A 28 -21.50 6.65 -26.65
C TRP A 28 -22.52 7.37 -25.76
N TYR A 29 -22.40 8.69 -25.67
CA TYR A 29 -23.30 9.56 -24.89
C TYR A 29 -23.72 10.77 -25.74
N SER A 30 -24.97 11.24 -25.54
CA SER A 30 -25.51 12.40 -26.24
C SER A 30 -25.11 13.74 -25.59
N ASP A 31 -24.56 13.71 -24.40
CA ASP A 31 -24.17 14.88 -23.59
C ASP A 31 -22.69 14.83 -23.21
N GLU A 32 -22.05 15.97 -23.09
CA GLU A 32 -20.65 16.11 -22.70
C GLU A 32 -20.40 15.65 -21.26
N ALA A 33 -21.42 15.75 -20.38
CA ALA A 33 -21.35 15.26 -19.01
C ALA A 33 -21.37 13.73 -18.88
N LEU A 34 -21.53 13.00 -20.00
CA LEU A 34 -21.54 11.53 -20.10
C LEU A 34 -22.61 10.88 -19.20
N THR A 35 -23.80 11.49 -19.13
CA THR A 35 -24.94 11.01 -18.33
C THR A 35 -25.96 10.23 -19.15
N GLN A 36 -26.14 10.57 -20.44
CA GLN A 36 -27.16 10.02 -21.34
C GLN A 36 -26.53 9.06 -22.35
N LYS A 37 -26.49 7.77 -22.03
CA LYS A 37 -25.93 6.73 -22.90
C LYS A 37 -26.86 6.50 -24.10
N VAL A 38 -26.27 6.43 -25.32
CA VAL A 38 -26.97 6.19 -26.57
C VAL A 38 -26.28 5.10 -27.41
N THR A 39 -27.08 4.30 -28.13
CA THR A 39 -26.58 3.27 -29.08
C THR A 39 -26.73 3.68 -30.50
N SER A 40 -27.63 4.61 -30.77
CA SER A 40 -27.91 5.16 -32.13
C SER A 40 -28.34 6.61 -32.04
N VAL A 41 -28.19 7.36 -33.14
CA VAL A 41 -28.68 8.74 -33.25
C VAL A 41 -29.40 8.94 -34.60
N LYS A 42 -30.50 9.69 -34.56
CA LYS A 42 -31.20 10.13 -35.79
C LYS A 42 -30.69 11.50 -36.22
N LEU A 43 -30.16 11.60 -37.42
CA LEU A 43 -29.52 12.81 -37.95
C LEU A 43 -30.55 13.78 -38.51
N ASN A 44 -31.24 14.54 -37.67
CA ASN A 44 -32.11 15.64 -38.11
C ASN A 44 -31.35 16.95 -38.32
N ALA A 45 -30.19 17.09 -37.74
CA ALA A 45 -29.24 18.20 -37.82
C ALA A 45 -27.84 17.67 -37.51
N ASN A 46 -26.82 18.57 -37.52
CA ASN A 46 -25.49 18.25 -37.03
C ASN A 46 -25.58 17.79 -35.57
N THR A 47 -25.15 16.58 -35.30
CA THR A 47 -25.27 15.94 -33.99
C THR A 47 -23.89 15.52 -33.51
N THR A 48 -23.53 15.86 -32.28
CA THR A 48 -22.29 15.43 -31.62
C THR A 48 -22.61 14.34 -30.61
N VAL A 49 -21.80 13.30 -30.57
CA VAL A 49 -21.83 12.27 -29.54
C VAL A 49 -20.47 12.16 -28.89
N TYR A 50 -20.44 11.82 -27.62
CA TYR A 50 -19.25 11.78 -26.79
C TYR A 50 -18.92 10.32 -26.42
N ALA A 51 -17.66 9.94 -26.59
CA ALA A 51 -17.19 8.62 -26.22
C ALA A 51 -16.77 8.60 -24.73
N LYS A 52 -17.33 7.70 -23.95
CA LYS A 52 -16.84 7.42 -22.59
C LYS A 52 -15.83 6.29 -22.65
N TRP A 53 -14.75 6.47 -21.90
CA TRP A 53 -13.67 5.52 -21.78
C TRP A 53 -13.43 5.19 -20.32
N THR A 54 -13.19 3.92 -20.03
CA THR A 54 -12.71 3.47 -18.73
C THR A 54 -11.24 3.12 -18.88
N GLU A 55 -10.39 3.68 -18.03
CA GLU A 55 -8.98 3.34 -18.01
C GLU A 55 -8.83 1.86 -17.66
N ASN A 56 -8.05 1.14 -18.48
CA ASN A 56 -7.73 -0.24 -18.16
C ASN A 56 -6.84 -0.23 -16.92
N ALA A 57 -7.22 -0.98 -15.89
CA ALA A 57 -6.33 -1.19 -14.77
C ALA A 57 -5.04 -1.82 -15.30
N VAL A 58 -3.98 -1.04 -15.39
CA VAL A 58 -2.63 -1.58 -15.56
C VAL A 58 -2.31 -2.20 -14.21
N THR A 59 -2.47 -3.52 -14.11
CA THR A 59 -1.94 -4.26 -12.97
C THR A 59 -0.42 -4.30 -13.20
N PRO A 60 0.39 -3.53 -12.47
CA PRO A 60 1.83 -3.63 -12.60
C PRO A 60 2.20 -5.08 -12.34
N THR A 61 2.92 -5.69 -13.26
CA THR A 61 3.39 -7.07 -13.08
C THR A 61 4.49 -7.00 -12.02
N LEU A 62 4.27 -7.65 -10.87
CA LEU A 62 5.30 -7.77 -9.85
C LEU A 62 6.53 -8.47 -10.45
N PRO A 63 7.75 -8.01 -10.16
CA PRO A 63 8.97 -8.64 -10.68
C PRO A 63 9.26 -9.98 -10.01
N PHE A 64 8.50 -10.36 -8.97
CA PHE A 64 8.80 -11.49 -8.11
C PHE A 64 8.32 -12.82 -8.68
N THR A 65 9.24 -13.77 -8.83
CA THR A 65 8.94 -15.10 -9.35
C THR A 65 8.18 -15.99 -8.35
N ASP A 66 8.24 -15.66 -7.06
CA ASP A 66 7.63 -16.37 -5.94
C ASP A 66 6.29 -15.73 -5.47
N VAL A 67 5.74 -14.78 -6.24
CA VAL A 67 4.41 -14.18 -6.02
C VAL A 67 3.59 -14.35 -7.27
N LYS A 68 2.45 -15.05 -7.17
CA LYS A 68 1.55 -15.34 -8.30
C LYS A 68 0.24 -14.57 -8.14
N SER A 69 -0.40 -14.22 -9.25
CA SER A 69 -1.66 -13.48 -9.27
C SER A 69 -2.84 -14.19 -8.56
N GLY A 70 -2.72 -15.50 -8.30
CA GLY A 70 -3.70 -16.29 -7.55
C GLY A 70 -3.38 -16.42 -6.05
N ASP A 71 -2.28 -15.88 -5.57
CA ASP A 71 -1.91 -15.95 -4.15
C ASP A 71 -2.79 -15.00 -3.34
N TRP A 72 -3.25 -15.43 -2.18
CA TRP A 72 -4.11 -14.61 -1.30
C TRP A 72 -3.46 -13.30 -0.84
N PHE A 73 -2.15 -13.22 -0.88
CA PHE A 73 -1.37 -12.03 -0.51
C PHE A 73 -0.96 -11.18 -1.71
N TYR A 74 -1.31 -11.56 -2.95
CA TYR A 74 -0.86 -10.89 -4.18
C TYR A 74 -1.12 -9.38 -4.17
N GLU A 75 -2.37 -8.98 -3.89
CA GLU A 75 -2.77 -7.57 -3.88
C GLU A 75 -2.06 -6.77 -2.78
N ALA A 76 -1.83 -7.40 -1.62
CA ALA A 76 -1.08 -6.77 -0.52
C ALA A 76 0.38 -6.55 -0.90
N VAL A 77 1.03 -7.55 -1.53
CA VAL A 77 2.41 -7.42 -2.03
C VAL A 77 2.50 -6.35 -3.11
N GLN A 78 1.56 -6.33 -4.05
CA GLN A 78 1.51 -5.32 -5.08
C GLN A 78 1.39 -3.91 -4.48
N TYR A 79 0.48 -3.72 -3.53
CA TYR A 79 0.32 -2.43 -2.85
C TYR A 79 1.60 -1.94 -2.18
N VAL A 80 2.26 -2.78 -1.37
CA VAL A 80 3.47 -2.37 -0.65
C VAL A 80 4.67 -2.18 -1.58
N TYR A 81 4.71 -2.90 -2.71
CA TYR A 81 5.73 -2.73 -3.75
C TYR A 81 5.51 -1.41 -4.52
N ASP A 82 4.30 -1.13 -4.99
CA ASP A 82 3.97 0.08 -5.74
C ASP A 82 4.19 1.35 -4.90
N LYS A 83 4.01 1.24 -3.58
CA LYS A 83 4.30 2.33 -2.62
C LYS A 83 5.77 2.42 -2.22
N GLY A 84 6.64 1.57 -2.75
CA GLY A 84 8.05 1.52 -2.37
C GLY A 84 8.31 1.10 -0.93
N MET A 85 7.28 0.64 -0.20
CA MET A 85 7.41 0.23 1.21
C MET A 85 8.21 -1.05 1.36
N MET A 86 7.98 -2.01 0.45
CA MET A 86 8.72 -3.29 0.40
C MET A 86 9.17 -3.56 -1.03
N THR A 87 10.47 -3.82 -1.21
CA THR A 87 11.09 -3.98 -2.53
C THR A 87 11.55 -5.41 -2.83
N GLY A 88 11.16 -6.37 -1.95
CA GLY A 88 11.61 -7.76 -2.02
C GLY A 88 12.93 -8.00 -1.30
N VAL A 89 13.32 -9.26 -1.23
CA VAL A 89 14.63 -9.71 -0.67
C VAL A 89 15.72 -9.79 -1.75
N SER A 90 15.31 -9.84 -3.02
CA SER A 90 16.15 -9.68 -4.20
C SER A 90 15.34 -9.07 -5.33
N ALA A 91 15.96 -8.80 -6.47
CA ALA A 91 15.29 -8.20 -7.64
C ALA A 91 14.10 -9.03 -8.15
N ASP A 92 14.11 -10.35 -7.94
CA ASP A 92 13.13 -11.30 -8.47
C ASP A 92 12.42 -12.14 -7.40
N ARG A 93 12.65 -11.84 -6.10
CA ARG A 93 12.05 -12.57 -4.97
C ARG A 93 11.53 -11.66 -3.87
N PHE A 94 10.30 -11.90 -3.46
CA PHE A 94 9.65 -11.24 -2.32
C PHE A 94 9.84 -12.00 -1.02
N ALA A 95 9.88 -13.32 -1.08
CA ALA A 95 9.96 -14.28 0.03
C ALA A 95 8.78 -14.19 1.00
N PRO A 96 7.52 -14.37 0.53
CA PRO A 96 6.32 -14.12 1.32
C PRO A 96 6.17 -15.05 2.55
N ALA A 97 6.80 -16.20 2.53
CA ALA A 97 6.80 -17.17 3.64
C ALA A 97 7.92 -16.94 4.66
N SER A 98 8.81 -15.98 4.43
CA SER A 98 9.92 -15.71 5.36
C SER A 98 9.46 -14.90 6.57
N THR A 99 10.13 -15.10 7.69
CA THR A 99 9.89 -14.28 8.89
C THR A 99 10.37 -12.85 8.67
N THR A 100 9.60 -11.90 9.17
CA THR A 100 9.98 -10.49 9.17
C THR A 100 10.95 -10.20 10.29
N THR A 101 12.00 -9.44 10.00
CA THR A 101 12.97 -9.01 11.02
C THR A 101 12.61 -7.64 11.59
N ARG A 102 13.23 -7.29 12.72
CA ARG A 102 13.06 -5.99 13.38
C ARG A 102 13.51 -4.84 12.46
N GLY A 103 14.63 -5.01 11.76
CA GLY A 103 15.12 -4.04 10.76
C GLY A 103 14.16 -3.83 9.60
N MET A 104 13.51 -4.91 9.11
CA MET A 104 12.51 -4.80 8.03
C MET A 104 11.33 -3.93 8.42
N ILE A 105 10.73 -4.14 9.60
CA ILE A 105 9.57 -3.34 10.05
C ILE A 105 9.94 -1.87 10.13
N VAL A 106 11.08 -1.55 10.71
CA VAL A 106 11.50 -0.14 10.87
C VAL A 106 11.78 0.51 9.52
N THR A 107 12.37 -0.24 8.58
CA THR A 107 12.62 0.26 7.22
C THR A 107 11.31 0.51 6.46
N ILE A 108 10.29 -0.32 6.65
CA ILE A 108 8.95 -0.08 6.06
C ILE A 108 8.36 1.24 6.57
N LEU A 109 8.43 1.49 7.89
CA LEU A 109 7.92 2.73 8.48
C LEU A 109 8.71 3.96 8.02
N TYR A 110 10.03 3.84 7.92
CA TYR A 110 10.92 4.89 7.43
C TYR A 110 10.61 5.27 5.98
N ARG A 111 10.39 4.29 5.10
CA ARG A 111 9.96 4.50 3.72
C ARG A 111 8.56 5.10 3.62
N LEU A 112 7.65 4.69 4.51
CA LEU A 112 6.30 5.28 4.57
C LEU A 112 6.34 6.78 4.89
N GLU A 113 7.37 7.24 5.59
CA GLU A 113 7.65 8.65 5.86
C GLU A 113 8.52 9.33 4.78
N ASN A 114 8.72 8.69 3.62
CA ASN A 114 9.56 9.17 2.52
C ASN A 114 11.04 9.35 2.91
N GLU A 115 11.56 8.45 3.73
CA GLU A 115 12.97 8.36 4.09
C GLU A 115 13.55 9.72 4.57
N PRO A 116 13.03 10.31 5.65
CA PRO A 116 13.47 11.63 6.10
C PRO A 116 14.97 11.63 6.43
N ALA A 117 15.62 12.75 6.17
CA ALA A 117 17.06 12.89 6.41
C ALA A 117 17.42 12.59 7.88
N VAL A 118 18.42 11.75 8.08
CA VAL A 118 18.95 11.37 9.40
C VAL A 118 20.26 12.08 9.66
N SER A 119 20.39 12.76 10.80
CA SER A 119 21.64 13.35 11.25
C SER A 119 22.26 12.48 12.34
N GLY A 120 23.47 11.98 12.09
CA GLY A 120 24.16 11.09 13.00
C GLY A 120 23.89 9.60 12.75
N GLY A 121 24.66 8.74 13.38
CA GLY A 121 24.51 7.30 13.30
C GLY A 121 23.58 6.74 14.37
N SER A 122 23.33 5.43 14.30
CA SER A 122 22.59 4.72 15.34
C SER A 122 23.37 4.68 16.67
N ALA A 123 22.67 4.83 17.79
CA ALA A 123 23.23 4.63 19.12
C ALA A 123 23.46 3.13 19.45
N PHE A 124 22.95 2.22 18.62
CA PHE A 124 23.08 0.78 18.83
C PHE A 124 24.35 0.24 18.18
N THR A 125 25.13 -0.49 18.94
CA THR A 125 26.46 -1.01 18.53
C THR A 125 26.37 -2.14 17.50
N ASP A 126 25.23 -2.80 17.39
CA ASP A 126 24.93 -3.87 16.43
C ASP A 126 24.23 -3.37 15.14
N VAL A 127 24.18 -2.05 14.94
CA VAL A 127 23.71 -1.41 13.71
C VAL A 127 24.90 -0.83 12.98
N GLU A 128 25.39 -1.58 12.00
CA GLU A 128 26.56 -1.17 11.20
C GLU A 128 26.22 0.04 10.32
N SER A 129 27.15 1.01 10.28
CA SER A 129 27.04 2.15 9.37
C SER A 129 27.00 1.67 7.92
N GLY A 130 26.04 2.14 7.14
CA GLY A 130 25.85 1.73 5.75
C GLY A 130 25.05 0.43 5.55
N ALA A 131 24.63 -0.25 6.62
CA ALA A 131 23.63 -1.31 6.49
C ALA A 131 22.30 -0.73 5.97
N TRP A 132 21.57 -1.50 5.15
CA TRP A 132 20.32 -1.07 4.50
C TRP A 132 19.23 -0.60 5.48
N TYR A 133 19.32 -0.98 6.74
CA TYR A 133 18.40 -0.58 7.81
C TYR A 133 18.97 0.52 8.71
N ALA A 134 20.22 0.97 8.51
CA ALA A 134 20.91 1.83 9.48
C ALA A 134 20.20 3.17 9.70
N ASP A 135 19.86 3.87 8.61
CA ASP A 135 19.18 5.17 8.67
C ASP A 135 17.76 5.01 9.23
N ALA A 136 17.06 3.95 8.85
CA ALA A 136 15.73 3.66 9.38
C ALA A 136 15.75 3.44 10.90
N VAL A 137 16.73 2.69 11.42
CA VAL A 137 16.88 2.45 12.85
C VAL A 137 17.26 3.73 13.59
N ALA A 138 18.19 4.52 13.04
CA ALA A 138 18.59 5.80 13.63
C ALA A 138 17.42 6.80 13.69
N TRP A 139 16.66 6.92 12.60
CA TRP A 139 15.44 7.72 12.53
C TRP A 139 14.40 7.28 13.57
N ALA A 140 14.09 5.99 13.60
CA ALA A 140 13.07 5.48 14.49
C ALA A 140 13.44 5.58 15.99
N ALA A 141 14.72 5.45 16.30
CA ALA A 141 15.22 5.68 17.66
C ALA A 141 15.17 7.16 18.06
N ALA A 142 15.54 8.07 17.15
CA ALA A 142 15.49 9.52 17.39
C ALA A 142 14.07 10.06 17.59
N ASN A 143 13.05 9.34 17.09
CA ASN A 143 11.63 9.70 17.22
C ASN A 143 10.87 8.82 18.23
N ASP A 144 11.55 8.10 19.12
CA ASP A 144 10.98 7.23 20.13
C ASP A 144 10.05 6.12 19.61
N ILE A 145 10.14 5.80 18.31
CA ILE A 145 9.36 4.73 17.67
C ILE A 145 9.89 3.36 18.07
N VAL A 146 11.22 3.25 18.23
CA VAL A 146 11.85 2.01 18.67
C VAL A 146 12.76 2.23 19.88
N ASN A 147 12.78 1.23 20.74
CA ASN A 147 13.81 1.02 21.73
C ASN A 147 14.64 -0.19 21.33
N GLY A 148 15.86 -0.29 21.82
CA GLY A 148 16.68 -1.47 21.66
C GLY A 148 16.10 -2.70 22.34
N THR A 149 16.71 -3.85 22.10
CA THR A 149 16.57 -5.07 22.92
C THR A 149 17.35 -4.97 24.22
N SER A 150 18.34 -4.06 24.23
CA SER A 150 19.05 -3.57 25.40
C SER A 150 19.38 -2.08 25.24
N ALA A 151 20.10 -1.49 26.20
CA ALA A 151 20.55 -0.10 26.09
C ALA A 151 21.46 0.16 24.86
N THR A 152 22.14 -0.85 24.37
CA THR A 152 23.15 -0.70 23.29
C THR A 152 22.91 -1.59 22.07
N THR A 153 21.87 -2.43 22.06
CA THR A 153 21.58 -3.35 20.96
C THR A 153 20.15 -3.18 20.44
N PHE A 154 19.99 -3.24 19.13
CA PHE A 154 18.69 -3.20 18.45
C PHE A 154 18.23 -4.58 17.96
N ALA A 155 19.17 -5.47 17.64
CA ALA A 155 18.97 -6.79 17.02
C ALA A 155 18.24 -6.73 15.66
N PRO A 156 18.77 -5.99 14.66
CA PRO A 156 18.06 -5.71 13.40
C PRO A 156 17.70 -6.95 12.59
N ASN A 157 18.52 -7.99 12.66
CA ASN A 157 18.35 -9.23 11.90
C ASN A 157 17.54 -10.30 12.65
N SER A 158 17.15 -10.05 13.91
CA SER A 158 16.31 -10.97 14.65
C SER A 158 14.86 -10.95 14.18
N PRO A 159 14.18 -12.11 14.11
CA PRO A 159 12.73 -12.15 13.87
C PRO A 159 11.99 -11.29 14.89
N ILE A 160 10.99 -10.55 14.43
CA ILE A 160 10.17 -9.72 15.31
C ILE A 160 9.01 -10.55 15.88
N THR A 161 8.76 -10.44 17.19
CA THR A 161 7.56 -11.05 17.81
C THR A 161 6.33 -10.16 17.60
N ARG A 162 5.12 -10.75 17.73
CA ARG A 162 3.85 -9.99 17.61
C ARG A 162 3.78 -8.83 18.62
N GLU A 163 4.23 -9.06 19.86
CA GLU A 163 4.23 -8.01 20.90
C GLU A 163 5.23 -6.89 20.59
N GLN A 164 6.41 -7.22 20.05
CA GLN A 164 7.38 -6.22 19.61
C GLN A 164 6.85 -5.40 18.43
N MET A 165 6.21 -6.06 17.47
CA MET A 165 5.59 -5.38 16.33
C MET A 165 4.49 -4.42 16.81
N ALA A 166 3.59 -4.88 17.69
CA ALA A 166 2.54 -4.04 18.26
C ALA A 166 3.11 -2.82 18.97
N ALA A 167 4.19 -3.00 19.76
CA ALA A 167 4.85 -1.89 20.45
C ALA A 167 5.45 -0.84 19.50
N ILE A 168 6.05 -1.27 18.38
CA ILE A 168 6.59 -0.37 17.36
C ILE A 168 5.44 0.37 16.66
N LEU A 169 4.39 -0.32 16.23
CA LEU A 169 3.25 0.28 15.55
C LEU A 169 2.48 1.25 16.47
N TYR A 170 2.33 0.94 17.74
CA TYR A 170 1.70 1.81 18.73
C TYR A 170 2.47 3.13 18.89
N ARG A 171 3.80 3.06 19.03
CA ARG A 171 4.65 4.25 19.14
C ARG A 171 4.66 5.05 17.83
N TYR A 172 4.69 4.36 16.69
CA TYR A 172 4.57 5.02 15.39
C TYR A 172 3.24 5.74 15.24
N ALA A 173 2.11 5.14 15.65
CA ALA A 173 0.81 5.79 15.65
C ALA A 173 0.80 7.06 16.53
N ALA A 174 1.42 7.00 17.71
CA ALA A 174 1.59 8.16 18.57
C ALA A 174 2.48 9.25 17.93
N TYR A 175 3.58 8.85 17.28
CA TYR A 175 4.45 9.75 16.49
C TYR A 175 3.66 10.48 15.39
N LYS A 176 2.72 9.79 14.73
CA LYS A 176 1.81 10.39 13.72
C LYS A 176 0.71 11.27 14.31
N GLY A 177 0.59 11.34 15.63
CA GLY A 177 -0.49 12.06 16.29
C GLY A 177 -1.84 11.36 16.22
N TYR A 178 -1.88 10.06 15.92
CA TYR A 178 -3.12 9.29 15.93
C TYR A 178 -3.58 9.01 17.36
N ASP A 179 -4.89 8.84 17.53
CA ASP A 179 -5.44 8.47 18.83
C ASP A 179 -5.03 7.04 19.23
N VAL A 180 -4.25 6.92 20.28
CA VAL A 180 -3.79 5.65 20.83
C VAL A 180 -4.42 5.33 22.19
N SER A 181 -5.48 6.05 22.57
CA SER A 181 -6.14 5.91 23.87
C SER A 181 -7.04 4.68 23.98
N GLN A 182 -7.62 4.23 22.85
CA GLN A 182 -8.55 3.09 22.83
C GLN A 182 -7.80 1.79 23.12
N LYS A 183 -8.33 0.97 24.04
CA LYS A 183 -7.73 -0.29 24.43
C LYS A 183 -8.81 -1.36 24.59
N ALA A 184 -8.62 -2.50 23.94
CA ALA A 184 -9.46 -3.67 24.13
C ALA A 184 -9.06 -4.44 25.38
N ASP A 185 -10.03 -5.15 25.97
CA ASP A 185 -9.76 -6.15 27.02
C ASP A 185 -9.10 -7.39 26.38
N LEU A 186 -7.93 -7.74 26.90
CA LEU A 186 -7.16 -8.92 26.46
C LEU A 186 -7.41 -10.16 27.35
N SER A 187 -8.22 -10.05 28.41
CA SER A 187 -8.42 -11.14 29.39
C SER A 187 -9.02 -12.41 28.78
N GLY A 188 -9.70 -12.29 27.64
CA GLY A 188 -10.25 -13.44 26.90
C GLY A 188 -9.22 -14.30 26.16
N TYR A 189 -7.95 -13.87 26.07
CA TYR A 189 -6.89 -14.67 25.46
C TYR A 189 -6.20 -15.55 26.51
N THR A 190 -6.03 -16.84 26.18
CA THR A 190 -5.45 -17.81 27.11
C THR A 190 -4.00 -17.55 27.49
N ASP A 191 -3.29 -16.81 26.65
CA ASP A 191 -1.89 -16.40 26.82
C ASP A 191 -1.70 -14.94 27.29
N ALA A 192 -2.80 -14.26 27.68
CA ALA A 192 -2.75 -12.87 28.14
C ALA A 192 -1.75 -12.62 29.26
N ALA A 193 -1.58 -13.61 30.15
CA ALA A 193 -0.61 -13.54 31.25
C ALA A 193 0.86 -13.55 30.79
N SER A 194 1.14 -14.06 29.58
CA SER A 194 2.48 -14.13 28.99
C SER A 194 2.91 -12.85 28.29
N ILE A 195 2.00 -11.88 28.13
CA ILE A 195 2.31 -10.59 27.49
C ILE A 195 3.31 -9.81 28.35
N SER A 196 4.41 -9.41 27.74
CA SER A 196 5.43 -8.58 28.40
C SER A 196 4.85 -7.23 28.82
N GLY A 197 5.30 -6.72 29.99
CA GLY A 197 4.77 -5.48 30.56
C GLY A 197 4.85 -4.28 29.59
N TYR A 198 5.92 -4.18 28.81
CA TYR A 198 6.12 -3.10 27.82
C TYR A 198 5.13 -3.14 26.64
N ALA A 199 4.52 -4.29 26.36
CA ALA A 199 3.68 -4.51 25.19
C ALA A 199 2.18 -4.53 25.51
N LYS A 200 1.78 -4.56 26.78
CA LYS A 200 0.36 -4.67 27.19
C LYS A 200 -0.52 -3.59 26.56
N ASP A 201 -0.12 -2.34 26.71
CA ASP A 201 -0.88 -1.21 26.16
C ASP A 201 -0.92 -1.23 24.64
N ALA A 202 0.19 -1.58 24.00
CA ALA A 202 0.28 -1.65 22.56
C ALA A 202 -0.58 -2.77 21.96
N LEU A 203 -0.59 -3.95 22.59
CA LEU A 203 -1.45 -5.07 22.14
C LEU A 203 -2.93 -4.77 22.39
N ALA A 204 -3.28 -4.14 23.52
CA ALA A 204 -4.66 -3.73 23.80
C ALA A 204 -5.14 -2.69 22.78
N TRP A 205 -4.31 -1.70 22.45
CA TRP A 205 -4.57 -0.74 21.39
C TRP A 205 -4.71 -1.42 20.02
N ALA A 206 -3.76 -2.24 19.61
CA ALA A 206 -3.80 -2.91 18.31
C ALA A 206 -5.05 -3.82 18.17
N ASN A 207 -5.49 -4.44 19.26
CA ASN A 207 -6.73 -5.22 19.29
C ASN A 207 -7.98 -4.35 19.14
N ALA A 208 -7.98 -3.14 19.68
CA ALA A 208 -9.09 -2.20 19.59
C ALA A 208 -9.26 -1.59 18.19
N GLN A 209 -8.25 -1.67 17.31
CA GLN A 209 -8.28 -1.13 15.94
C GLN A 209 -8.91 -2.07 14.90
N LYS A 210 -9.61 -3.12 15.32
CA LYS A 210 -10.26 -4.13 14.43
C LYS A 210 -11.38 -3.53 13.61
#